data_e2c404383cfa923219d37dc84a986fe5
#
_entry.id   e2c404383cfa923219d37dc84a986fe5
#
_cell.length_a   1.000
_cell.length_b   1.000
_cell.length_c   1.000
_cell.angle_alpha   90.00
_cell.angle_beta   90.00
_cell.angle_gamma   90.00
#
_symmetry.space_group_name_H-M   'P 1'
#
loop_
_entity.id
_entity.type
_entity.pdbx_description
1 polymer ?
#
loop_
_entity_poly.entity_id
_entity_poly.type
_entity_poly.pdbx_seq_one_letter_code
_entity_poly.pdbx_strand_id
1 'polypeptide(L)'
;DRRAKEVMVPRQDVDCIFVEDGYDEAMKFIRSKAHTRYPLCVEDKDHIIGLVHIKDLMERPNQARKDLRNVKRDILTVPEVMKLSTLLQYMRTRRIYQAIVVDEYGGMVGLVGLEDIIEELVGDIQDEHEPHLPAKIAYADGSFEFDGKVLVDEVEEMMDVEIDDSDSDTIGGYVFGLLERTPIVGDTVDALGYTFEVTQ
;
A
#
# COMPACT_ATOMS: atom_id res chain seq x y z
N ASP A 1 -0.52 -12.80 14.03
CA ASP A 1 -1.73 -12.84 13.20
C ASP A 1 -2.58 -11.59 13.48
N ARG A 2 -2.51 -10.60 12.59
CA ARG A 2 -3.13 -9.28 12.77
C ARG A 2 -4.66 -9.37 12.74
N ARG A 3 -5.31 -8.36 13.32
CA ARG A 3 -6.76 -8.27 13.46
C ARG A 3 -7.32 -7.11 12.63
N ALA A 4 -8.61 -7.15 12.32
CA ALA A 4 -9.29 -6.14 11.50
C ALA A 4 -9.05 -4.72 12.02
N LYS A 5 -9.08 -4.50 13.34
CA LYS A 5 -8.84 -3.18 13.95
C LYS A 5 -7.47 -2.57 13.69
N GLU A 6 -6.48 -3.40 13.34
CA GLU A 6 -5.09 -2.95 13.14
C GLU A 6 -4.84 -2.39 11.73
N VAL A 7 -5.73 -2.73 10.78
CA VAL A 7 -5.61 -2.30 9.37
C VAL A 7 -6.79 -1.49 8.87
N MET A 8 -7.85 -1.36 9.65
CA MET A 8 -9.05 -0.63 9.24
C MET A 8 -8.80 0.86 9.08
N VAL A 9 -9.54 1.47 8.17
CA VAL A 9 -9.76 2.91 8.16
C VAL A 9 -10.65 3.22 9.37
N PRO A 10 -10.23 4.11 10.30
CA PRO A 10 -11.02 4.40 11.48
C PRO A 10 -12.32 5.15 11.14
N ARG A 11 -13.33 5.01 11.97
CA ARG A 11 -14.68 5.55 11.77
C ARG A 11 -14.71 7.01 11.28
N GLN A 12 -13.92 7.89 11.88
CA GLN A 12 -13.90 9.31 11.53
C GLN A 12 -13.44 9.56 10.08
N ASP A 13 -12.63 8.65 9.53
CA ASP A 13 -12.06 8.76 8.18
C ASP A 13 -12.84 7.95 7.14
N VAL A 14 -13.89 7.22 7.55
CA VAL A 14 -14.75 6.49 6.64
C VAL A 14 -15.73 7.44 5.96
N ASP A 15 -15.64 7.54 4.65
CA ASP A 15 -16.55 8.34 3.83
C ASP A 15 -17.82 7.53 3.53
N CYS A 16 -18.94 7.93 4.14
CA CYS A 16 -20.25 7.32 3.95
C CYS A 16 -21.16 8.25 3.15
N ILE A 17 -22.15 7.67 2.47
CA ILE A 17 -23.29 8.40 1.95
C ILE A 17 -24.54 8.07 2.75
N PHE A 18 -25.47 9.02 2.81
CA PHE A 18 -26.67 8.92 3.65
C PHE A 18 -27.94 8.95 2.79
N VAL A 19 -28.86 8.05 3.09
CA VAL A 19 -30.15 7.96 2.37
C VAL A 19 -30.89 9.31 2.38
N GLU A 20 -30.85 10.01 3.50
CA GLU A 20 -31.55 11.28 3.74
C GLU A 20 -31.03 12.42 2.85
N ASP A 21 -29.75 12.38 2.45
CA ASP A 21 -29.15 13.42 1.61
C ASP A 21 -29.63 13.37 0.16
N GLY A 22 -30.05 12.19 -0.30
CA GLY A 22 -30.52 11.98 -1.67
C GLY A 22 -29.40 11.90 -2.71
N TYR A 23 -29.82 11.70 -3.96
CA TYR A 23 -28.91 11.44 -5.08
C TYR A 23 -27.96 12.59 -5.37
N ASP A 24 -28.45 13.83 -5.47
CA ASP A 24 -27.63 14.96 -5.90
C ASP A 24 -26.53 15.30 -4.90
N GLU A 25 -26.86 15.28 -3.60
CA GLU A 25 -25.87 15.48 -2.52
C GLU A 25 -24.88 14.32 -2.45
N ALA A 26 -25.35 13.08 -2.61
CA ALA A 26 -24.48 11.90 -2.67
C ALA A 26 -23.47 12.01 -3.84
N MET A 27 -23.92 12.39 -5.02
CA MET A 27 -23.05 12.55 -6.19
C MET A 27 -22.03 13.67 -6.00
N LYS A 28 -22.41 14.78 -5.38
CA LYS A 28 -21.52 15.89 -5.06
C LYS A 28 -20.42 15.44 -4.08
N PHE A 29 -20.79 14.70 -3.04
CA PHE A 29 -19.87 14.13 -2.07
C PHE A 29 -18.92 13.12 -2.72
N ILE A 30 -19.43 12.20 -3.53
CA ILE A 30 -18.64 11.19 -4.25
C ILE A 30 -17.60 11.86 -5.17
N ARG A 31 -17.97 12.91 -5.89
CA ARG A 31 -17.02 13.65 -6.74
C ARG A 31 -15.89 14.29 -5.93
N SER A 32 -16.18 14.73 -4.71
CA SER A 32 -15.17 15.35 -3.82
C SER A 32 -14.20 14.33 -3.23
N LYS A 33 -14.62 13.08 -3.04
CA LYS A 33 -13.85 12.02 -2.36
C LYS A 33 -13.19 11.01 -3.31
N ALA A 34 -13.79 10.76 -4.46
CA ALA A 34 -13.26 9.90 -5.52
C ALA A 34 -12.97 8.43 -5.11
N HIS A 35 -13.79 7.83 -4.24
CA HIS A 35 -13.78 6.40 -3.98
C HIS A 35 -14.66 5.66 -4.99
N THR A 36 -14.47 4.35 -5.11
CA THR A 36 -15.29 3.48 -5.96
C THR A 36 -16.55 3.00 -5.23
N ARG A 37 -16.44 2.79 -3.92
CA ARG A 37 -17.47 2.20 -3.06
C ARG A 37 -17.67 3.06 -1.82
N TYR A 38 -18.93 3.20 -1.40
CA TYR A 38 -19.31 3.98 -0.24
C TYR A 38 -20.31 3.20 0.61
N PRO A 39 -20.09 3.05 1.93
CA PRO A 39 -21.13 2.58 2.81
C PRO A 39 -22.36 3.49 2.73
N LEU A 40 -23.54 2.90 2.65
CA LEU A 40 -24.82 3.60 2.67
C LEU A 40 -25.39 3.55 4.09
N CYS A 41 -25.62 4.71 4.67
CA CYS A 41 -26.10 4.88 6.03
C CYS A 41 -27.51 5.48 6.07
N VAL A 42 -28.21 5.18 7.16
CA VAL A 42 -29.45 5.86 7.57
C VAL A 42 -29.16 6.60 8.87
N GLU A 43 -29.35 7.93 8.88
CA GLU A 43 -29.16 8.84 10.01
C GLU A 43 -27.69 9.01 10.43
N ASP A 44 -26.99 7.96 10.83
CA ASP A 44 -25.62 8.00 11.29
C ASP A 44 -24.78 6.79 10.81
N LYS A 45 -23.49 6.80 11.13
CA LYS A 45 -22.54 5.75 10.73
C LYS A 45 -22.73 4.42 11.48
N ASP A 46 -23.57 4.34 12.50
CA ASP A 46 -23.90 3.08 13.18
C ASP A 46 -25.03 2.32 12.47
N HIS A 47 -25.74 2.97 11.56
CA HIS A 47 -26.83 2.37 10.80
C HIS A 47 -26.47 2.21 9.32
N ILE A 48 -25.52 1.32 9.05
CA ILE A 48 -25.08 1.00 7.69
C ILE A 48 -25.97 -0.12 7.14
N ILE A 49 -26.66 0.17 6.03
CA ILE A 49 -27.62 -0.74 5.40
C ILE A 49 -27.11 -1.44 4.15
N GLY A 50 -25.95 -1.05 3.68
CA GLY A 50 -25.35 -1.64 2.48
C GLY A 50 -24.18 -0.82 1.95
N LEU A 51 -23.83 -1.11 0.71
CA LEU A 51 -22.76 -0.50 -0.05
C LEU A 51 -23.31 0.06 -1.36
N VAL A 52 -22.88 1.25 -1.74
CA VAL A 52 -23.18 1.80 -3.06
C VAL A 52 -21.88 1.84 -3.88
N HIS A 53 -21.92 1.20 -5.04
CA HIS A 53 -20.85 1.26 -6.03
C HIS A 53 -21.15 2.38 -7.03
N ILE A 54 -20.16 3.20 -7.36
CA ILE A 54 -20.32 4.30 -8.32
C ILE A 54 -20.85 3.84 -9.67
N LYS A 55 -20.48 2.64 -10.10
CA LYS A 55 -20.98 2.02 -11.34
C LYS A 55 -22.51 1.90 -11.34
N ASP A 56 -23.13 1.49 -10.22
CA ASP A 56 -24.57 1.34 -10.11
C ASP A 56 -25.29 2.70 -10.16
N LEU A 57 -24.68 3.75 -9.63
CA LEU A 57 -25.21 5.11 -9.76
C LEU A 57 -25.18 5.60 -11.21
N MET A 58 -24.14 5.22 -11.96
CA MET A 58 -24.00 5.59 -13.38
C MET A 58 -24.93 4.76 -14.28
N GLU A 59 -25.10 3.48 -14.01
CA GLU A 59 -25.93 2.58 -14.84
C GLU A 59 -27.43 2.68 -14.54
N ARG A 60 -27.79 3.02 -13.30
CA ARG A 60 -29.17 3.08 -12.83
C ARG A 60 -29.52 4.41 -12.14
N PRO A 61 -29.27 5.56 -12.80
CA PRO A 61 -29.45 6.87 -12.17
C PRO A 61 -30.89 7.15 -11.78
N ASN A 62 -31.86 6.72 -12.57
CA ASN A 62 -33.27 6.97 -12.28
C ASN A 62 -33.77 6.21 -11.03
N GLN A 63 -33.26 4.99 -10.82
CA GLN A 63 -33.55 4.21 -9.62
C GLN A 63 -32.90 4.82 -8.39
N ALA A 64 -31.65 5.26 -8.52
CA ALA A 64 -30.90 5.92 -7.45
C ALA A 64 -31.53 7.27 -7.06
N ARG A 65 -32.04 8.04 -8.03
CA ARG A 65 -32.73 9.32 -7.79
C ARG A 65 -34.02 9.14 -6.99
N LYS A 66 -34.72 8.03 -7.18
CA LYS A 66 -35.93 7.73 -6.40
C LYS A 66 -35.61 7.42 -4.95
N ASP A 67 -34.62 6.55 -4.74
CA ASP A 67 -34.13 6.14 -3.44
C ASP A 67 -32.74 5.49 -3.62
N LEU A 68 -31.74 5.94 -2.90
CA LEU A 68 -30.40 5.35 -2.93
C LEU A 68 -30.38 3.88 -2.52
N ARG A 69 -31.34 3.43 -1.71
CA ARG A 69 -31.52 2.02 -1.34
C ARG A 69 -31.75 1.11 -2.53
N ASN A 70 -32.29 1.63 -3.63
CA ASN A 70 -32.59 0.85 -4.85
C ASN A 70 -31.31 0.35 -5.56
N VAL A 71 -30.18 0.94 -5.30
CA VAL A 71 -28.89 0.59 -5.91
C VAL A 71 -27.86 0.05 -4.92
N LYS A 72 -28.26 -0.20 -3.68
CA LYS A 72 -27.35 -0.77 -2.67
C LYS A 72 -27.03 -2.22 -2.96
N ARG A 73 -25.80 -2.60 -2.60
CA ARG A 73 -25.32 -3.97 -2.54
C ARG A 73 -25.16 -4.39 -1.08
N ASP A 74 -25.07 -5.70 -0.84
CA ASP A 74 -24.76 -6.22 0.48
C ASP A 74 -23.36 -5.84 0.94
N ILE A 75 -23.20 -5.63 2.23
CA ILE A 75 -21.92 -5.36 2.86
C ILE A 75 -21.68 -6.35 4.02
N LEU A 76 -20.44 -6.79 4.17
CA LEU A 76 -20.07 -7.66 5.27
C LEU A 76 -19.81 -6.83 6.53
N THR A 77 -20.31 -7.32 7.67
CA THR A 77 -20.03 -6.73 8.99
C THR A 77 -19.25 -7.74 9.83
N VAL A 78 -18.12 -7.32 10.40
CA VAL A 78 -17.22 -8.19 11.15
C VAL A 78 -16.80 -7.54 12.47
N PRO A 79 -16.53 -8.34 13.51
CA PRO A 79 -16.00 -7.82 14.76
C PRO A 79 -14.55 -7.33 14.61
N GLU A 80 -14.20 -6.29 15.34
CA GLU A 80 -12.86 -5.67 15.30
C GLU A 80 -11.72 -6.63 15.66
N VAL A 81 -12.02 -7.68 16.40
CA VAL A 81 -11.06 -8.71 16.84
C VAL A 81 -10.87 -9.84 15.83
N MET A 82 -11.60 -9.84 14.72
CA MET A 82 -11.47 -10.87 13.68
C MET A 82 -10.06 -10.87 13.09
N LYS A 83 -9.50 -12.06 12.92
CA LYS A 83 -8.19 -12.23 12.28
C LYS A 83 -8.25 -11.90 10.80
N LEU A 84 -7.21 -11.26 10.27
CA LEU A 84 -7.15 -10.88 8.85
C LEU A 84 -7.21 -12.08 7.91
N SER A 85 -6.59 -13.19 8.26
CA SER A 85 -6.66 -14.42 7.47
C SER A 85 -8.10 -14.95 7.34
N THR A 86 -8.86 -14.90 8.42
CA THR A 86 -10.27 -15.29 8.43
C THR A 86 -11.11 -14.31 7.61
N LEU A 87 -10.89 -13.01 7.80
CA LEU A 87 -11.59 -11.96 7.05
C LEU A 87 -11.33 -12.07 5.54
N LEU A 88 -10.07 -12.28 5.15
CA LEU A 88 -9.70 -12.49 3.75
C LEU A 88 -10.44 -13.68 3.13
N GLN A 89 -10.54 -14.79 3.86
CA GLN A 89 -11.27 -15.97 3.40
C GLN A 89 -12.76 -15.68 3.20
N TYR A 90 -13.41 -14.96 4.13
CA TYR A 90 -14.80 -14.54 3.99
C TYR A 90 -15.00 -13.63 2.78
N MET A 91 -14.15 -12.64 2.60
CA MET A 91 -14.25 -11.69 1.49
C MET A 91 -14.06 -12.38 0.14
N ARG A 92 -13.10 -13.28 0.04
CA ARG A 92 -12.86 -14.09 -1.18
C ARG A 92 -14.05 -14.99 -1.52
N THR A 93 -14.53 -15.75 -0.55
CA THR A 93 -15.62 -16.71 -0.75
C THR A 93 -16.92 -16.01 -1.16
N ARG A 94 -17.20 -14.85 -0.59
CA ARG A 94 -18.44 -14.08 -0.85
C ARG A 94 -18.27 -13.03 -1.93
N ARG A 95 -17.07 -12.86 -2.51
CA ARG A 95 -16.73 -11.81 -3.48
C ARG A 95 -17.09 -10.42 -2.99
N ILE A 96 -16.78 -10.13 -1.74
CA ILE A 96 -16.99 -8.85 -1.07
C ILE A 96 -15.67 -8.11 -0.99
N TYR A 97 -15.65 -6.82 -1.32
CA TYR A 97 -14.45 -5.99 -1.39
C TYR A 97 -14.24 -5.08 -0.19
N GLN A 98 -15.27 -4.88 0.62
CA GLN A 98 -15.23 -4.08 1.83
C GLN A 98 -16.03 -4.73 2.95
N ALA A 99 -15.54 -4.57 4.19
CA ALA A 99 -16.22 -5.01 5.40
C ALA A 99 -16.32 -3.86 6.40
N ILE A 100 -17.47 -3.73 7.02
CA ILE A 100 -17.67 -2.83 8.16
C ILE A 100 -17.15 -3.53 9.41
N VAL A 101 -16.36 -2.82 10.17
CA VAL A 101 -15.80 -3.30 11.44
C VAL A 101 -16.60 -2.72 12.59
N VAL A 102 -17.07 -3.57 13.49
CA VAL A 102 -17.91 -3.20 14.63
C VAL A 102 -17.27 -3.62 15.95
N ASP A 103 -17.60 -2.86 17.01
CA ASP A 103 -17.28 -3.19 18.38
C ASP A 103 -18.26 -4.22 18.98
N GLU A 104 -18.09 -4.53 20.27
CA GLU A 104 -18.94 -5.46 21.02
C GLU A 104 -20.38 -4.99 21.20
N TYR A 105 -20.63 -3.70 21.00
CA TYR A 105 -21.98 -3.10 21.08
C TYR A 105 -22.65 -2.94 19.73
N GLY A 106 -21.98 -3.35 18.64
CA GLY A 106 -22.47 -3.21 17.28
C GLY A 106 -22.23 -1.82 16.66
N GLY A 107 -21.51 -0.93 17.35
CA GLY A 107 -21.11 0.36 16.82
C GLY A 107 -20.03 0.22 15.75
N MET A 108 -20.15 1.00 14.66
CA MET A 108 -19.15 1.00 13.60
C MET A 108 -17.88 1.69 14.07
N VAL A 109 -16.77 0.97 14.05
CA VAL A 109 -15.46 1.48 14.45
C VAL A 109 -14.53 1.73 13.27
N GLY A 110 -14.82 1.13 12.12
CA GLY A 110 -14.00 1.31 10.92
C GLY A 110 -14.48 0.54 9.71
N LEU A 111 -13.69 0.62 8.65
CA LEU A 111 -13.89 -0.05 7.37
C LEU A 111 -12.59 -0.73 6.95
N VAL A 112 -12.67 -1.97 6.46
CA VAL A 112 -11.53 -2.69 5.88
C VAL A 112 -11.83 -2.99 4.42
N GLY A 113 -10.94 -2.57 3.53
CA GLY A 113 -10.94 -2.95 2.13
C GLY A 113 -10.15 -4.24 1.90
N LEU A 114 -10.51 -5.01 0.87
CA LEU A 114 -9.75 -6.19 0.46
C LEU A 114 -8.31 -5.83 0.10
N GLU A 115 -8.12 -4.68 -0.54
CA GLU A 115 -6.79 -4.17 -0.92
C GLU A 115 -5.90 -3.91 0.30
N ASP A 116 -6.47 -3.35 1.39
CA ASP A 116 -5.75 -3.09 2.64
C ASP A 116 -5.23 -4.40 3.27
N ILE A 117 -6.04 -5.45 3.22
CA ILE A 117 -5.66 -6.77 3.75
C ILE A 117 -4.55 -7.38 2.89
N ILE A 118 -4.69 -7.31 1.56
CA ILE A 118 -3.71 -7.85 0.63
C ILE A 118 -2.38 -7.10 0.78
N GLU A 119 -2.41 -5.78 0.84
CA GLU A 119 -1.21 -4.96 1.05
C GLU A 119 -0.50 -5.32 2.34
N GLU A 120 -1.25 -5.50 3.42
CA GLU A 120 -0.70 -5.90 4.71
C GLU A 120 -0.08 -7.30 4.69
N LEU A 121 -0.75 -8.26 4.06
CA LEU A 121 -0.25 -9.64 3.97
C LEU A 121 0.90 -9.77 2.97
N VAL A 122 0.87 -9.03 1.87
CA VAL A 122 1.93 -8.99 0.85
C VAL A 122 3.11 -8.19 1.37
N GLY A 123 2.90 -7.09 2.12
CA GLY A 123 3.95 -6.37 2.82
C GLY A 123 4.71 -7.27 3.79
N ASP A 124 4.01 -8.06 4.59
CA ASP A 124 4.62 -9.07 5.47
C ASP A 124 5.37 -10.17 4.67
N ILE A 125 4.90 -10.52 3.47
CA ILE A 125 5.59 -11.47 2.58
C ILE A 125 6.78 -10.81 1.88
N GLN A 126 6.70 -9.52 1.56
CA GLN A 126 7.80 -8.76 0.98
C GLN A 126 8.96 -8.59 1.96
N ASP A 127 8.69 -8.42 3.26
CA ASP A 127 9.74 -8.38 4.29
C ASP A 127 10.48 -9.74 4.45
N GLU A 128 9.85 -10.85 4.11
CA GLU A 128 10.49 -12.17 4.14
C GLU A 128 11.08 -12.61 2.78
N HIS A 129 10.63 -12.04 1.66
CA HIS A 129 10.93 -12.54 0.30
C HIS A 129 11.21 -11.45 -0.74
N GLU A 130 11.21 -10.15 -0.41
CA GLU A 130 11.86 -9.22 -1.32
C GLU A 130 13.35 -9.59 -1.37
N PRO A 131 13.88 -9.83 -2.57
CA PRO A 131 15.30 -9.63 -2.71
C PRO A 131 15.50 -8.17 -2.30
N HIS A 132 16.15 -7.94 -1.15
CA HIS A 132 16.57 -6.61 -0.77
C HIS A 132 17.25 -6.01 -1.99
N LEU A 133 16.58 -5.04 -2.63
CA LEU A 133 17.24 -4.25 -3.66
C LEU A 133 18.46 -3.67 -2.99
N PRO A 134 19.64 -3.89 -3.56
CA PRO A 134 20.87 -3.41 -2.95
C PRO A 134 20.74 -1.92 -2.65
N ALA A 135 21.04 -1.51 -1.41
CA ALA A 135 20.89 -0.13 -0.98
C ALA A 135 21.82 0.79 -1.78
N LYS A 136 21.27 1.91 -2.26
CA LYS A 136 22.00 2.99 -2.91
C LYS A 136 21.52 4.33 -2.38
N ILE A 137 22.42 5.12 -1.81
CA ILE A 137 22.10 6.38 -1.13
C ILE A 137 23.02 7.49 -1.64
N ALA A 138 22.45 8.63 -2.03
CA ALA A 138 23.17 9.85 -2.32
C ALA A 138 23.03 10.82 -1.15
N TYR A 139 24.13 11.32 -0.63
CA TYR A 139 24.15 12.29 0.45
C TYR A 139 24.29 13.73 -0.07
N ALA A 140 23.81 14.70 0.70
CA ALA A 140 23.84 16.12 0.33
C ALA A 140 25.25 16.70 0.22
N ASP A 141 26.27 16.07 0.82
CA ASP A 141 27.66 16.44 0.74
C ASP A 141 28.38 15.97 -0.53
N GLY A 142 27.66 15.27 -1.43
CA GLY A 142 28.20 14.72 -2.67
C GLY A 142 28.79 13.32 -2.54
N SER A 143 28.71 12.70 -1.36
CA SER A 143 29.11 11.31 -1.16
C SER A 143 27.97 10.35 -1.49
N PHE A 144 28.34 9.07 -1.70
CA PHE A 144 27.39 7.99 -2.03
C PHE A 144 27.69 6.77 -1.16
N GLU A 145 26.67 5.99 -0.89
CA GLU A 145 26.79 4.70 -0.24
C GLU A 145 26.06 3.64 -1.06
N PHE A 146 26.75 2.53 -1.35
CA PHE A 146 26.20 1.43 -2.15
C PHE A 146 26.41 0.10 -1.42
N ASP A 147 25.37 -0.75 -1.45
CA ASP A 147 25.59 -2.18 -1.24
C ASP A 147 26.47 -2.73 -2.36
N GLY A 148 27.41 -3.60 -2.03
CA GLY A 148 28.34 -4.18 -3.01
C GLY A 148 27.64 -4.93 -4.16
N LYS A 149 26.38 -5.29 -4.03
CA LYS A 149 25.56 -5.96 -5.06
C LYS A 149 24.90 -4.99 -6.05
N VAL A 150 25.00 -3.69 -5.87
CA VAL A 150 24.47 -2.69 -6.81
C VAL A 150 25.18 -2.86 -8.15
N LEU A 151 24.40 -2.87 -9.24
CA LEU A 151 24.95 -3.02 -10.59
C LEU A 151 25.80 -1.81 -10.98
N VAL A 152 26.85 -2.06 -11.75
CA VAL A 152 27.77 -1.01 -12.24
C VAL A 152 27.01 0.07 -13.01
N ASP A 153 26.06 -0.30 -13.88
CA ASP A 153 25.25 0.64 -14.66
C ASP A 153 24.48 1.62 -13.77
N GLU A 154 23.94 1.13 -12.64
CA GLU A 154 23.22 1.97 -11.68
C GLU A 154 24.14 2.95 -10.93
N VAL A 155 25.37 2.52 -10.65
CA VAL A 155 26.40 3.38 -10.04
C VAL A 155 26.86 4.46 -11.02
N GLU A 156 27.08 4.10 -12.29
CA GLU A 156 27.43 5.05 -13.35
C GLU A 156 26.38 6.15 -13.50
N GLU A 157 25.12 5.76 -13.56
CA GLU A 157 24.00 6.72 -13.64
C GLU A 157 23.94 7.65 -12.44
N MET A 158 24.10 7.11 -11.23
CA MET A 158 23.94 7.87 -9.99
C MET A 158 25.12 8.79 -9.71
N MET A 159 26.35 8.38 -10.05
CA MET A 159 27.57 9.15 -9.82
C MET A 159 27.99 9.99 -11.03
N ASP A 160 27.33 9.85 -12.17
CA ASP A 160 27.70 10.48 -13.46
C ASP A 160 29.18 10.19 -13.84
N VAL A 161 29.54 8.92 -13.84
CA VAL A 161 30.86 8.40 -14.18
C VAL A 161 30.75 7.26 -15.19
N GLU A 162 31.84 6.98 -15.91
CA GLU A 162 32.01 5.79 -16.74
C GLU A 162 32.92 4.79 -16.05
N ILE A 163 32.49 3.56 -15.90
CA ILE A 163 33.28 2.47 -15.34
C ILE A 163 33.66 1.52 -16.49
N ASP A 164 34.91 1.67 -16.96
CA ASP A 164 35.45 0.80 -18.01
C ASP A 164 36.01 -0.49 -17.37
N ASP A 165 35.11 -1.36 -16.95
CA ASP A 165 35.44 -2.69 -16.44
C ASP A 165 34.44 -3.71 -16.99
N SER A 166 34.85 -4.46 -18.00
CA SER A 166 34.06 -5.52 -18.63
C SER A 166 33.91 -6.78 -17.78
N ASP A 167 34.67 -6.88 -16.68
CA ASP A 167 34.76 -8.09 -15.88
C ASP A 167 33.89 -8.03 -14.60
N SER A 168 33.31 -6.87 -14.29
CA SER A 168 32.52 -6.64 -13.06
C SER A 168 31.10 -6.20 -13.34
N ASP A 169 30.13 -6.98 -12.92
CA ASP A 169 28.70 -6.63 -13.02
C ASP A 169 28.24 -5.74 -11.86
N THR A 170 28.95 -5.75 -10.73
CA THR A 170 28.57 -5.05 -9.50
C THR A 170 29.68 -4.12 -8.99
N ILE A 171 29.28 -3.10 -8.21
CA ILE A 171 30.25 -2.18 -7.61
C ILE A 171 31.21 -2.89 -6.63
N GLY A 172 30.74 -3.90 -5.92
CA GLY A 172 31.59 -4.73 -5.07
C GLY A 172 32.62 -5.51 -5.87
N GLY A 173 32.25 -6.04 -7.03
CA GLY A 173 33.16 -6.70 -7.97
C GLY A 173 34.21 -5.73 -8.51
N TYR A 174 33.80 -4.54 -8.88
CA TYR A 174 34.70 -3.48 -9.34
C TYR A 174 35.75 -3.11 -8.28
N VAL A 175 35.30 -2.86 -7.02
CA VAL A 175 36.22 -2.55 -5.90
C VAL A 175 37.14 -3.73 -5.58
N PHE A 176 36.62 -4.97 -5.65
CA PHE A 176 37.43 -6.18 -5.51
C PHE A 176 38.55 -6.25 -6.54
N GLY A 177 38.24 -5.95 -7.81
CA GLY A 177 39.22 -5.91 -8.90
C GLY A 177 40.29 -4.86 -8.67
N LEU A 178 39.93 -3.66 -8.16
CA LEU A 178 40.87 -2.60 -7.86
C LEU A 178 41.81 -2.94 -6.69
N LEU A 179 41.30 -3.65 -5.68
CA LEU A 179 42.11 -4.05 -4.51
C LEU A 179 42.98 -5.27 -4.76
N GLU A 180 42.67 -6.07 -5.81
CA GLU A 180 43.35 -7.33 -6.15
C GLU A 180 43.39 -8.36 -5.00
N ARG A 181 42.51 -8.22 -4.02
CA ARG A 181 42.34 -9.12 -2.87
C ARG A 181 40.94 -8.98 -2.29
N THR A 182 40.57 -9.93 -1.44
CA THR A 182 39.27 -9.84 -0.73
C THR A 182 39.22 -8.56 0.11
N PRO A 183 38.20 -7.70 -0.12
CA PRO A 183 38.00 -6.49 0.67
C PRO A 183 37.77 -6.78 2.15
N ILE A 184 38.31 -5.94 3.00
CA ILE A 184 38.02 -5.91 4.42
C ILE A 184 37.53 -4.52 4.83
N VAL A 185 36.75 -4.45 5.92
CA VAL A 185 36.27 -3.17 6.46
C VAL A 185 37.43 -2.23 6.73
N GLY A 186 37.34 -1.00 6.25
CA GLY A 186 38.37 0.04 6.35
C GLY A 186 39.32 0.13 5.15
N ASP A 187 39.22 -0.79 4.18
CA ASP A 187 39.98 -0.66 2.93
C ASP A 187 39.53 0.57 2.15
N THR A 188 40.47 1.25 1.56
CA THR A 188 40.23 2.40 0.68
C THR A 188 40.95 2.24 -0.65
N VAL A 189 40.33 2.72 -1.72
CA VAL A 189 40.94 2.78 -3.05
C VAL A 189 40.44 4.00 -3.80
N ASP A 190 41.35 4.67 -4.52
CA ASP A 190 40.99 5.84 -5.34
C ASP A 190 40.73 5.41 -6.78
N ALA A 191 39.60 5.78 -7.30
CA ALA A 191 39.22 5.54 -8.69
C ALA A 191 38.12 6.54 -9.13
N LEU A 192 38.03 6.84 -10.41
CA LEU A 192 36.97 7.67 -11.00
C LEU A 192 36.82 9.07 -10.38
N GLY A 193 37.89 9.59 -9.76
CA GLY A 193 37.85 10.86 -9.04
C GLY A 193 37.23 10.80 -7.63
N TYR A 194 36.99 9.61 -7.12
CA TYR A 194 36.41 9.34 -5.79
C TYR A 194 37.34 8.43 -4.98
N THR A 195 37.19 8.47 -3.68
CA THR A 195 37.77 7.48 -2.77
C THR A 195 36.67 6.52 -2.36
N PHE A 196 36.85 5.24 -2.65
CA PHE A 196 35.96 4.16 -2.23
C PHE A 196 36.45 3.59 -0.90
N GLU A 197 35.54 3.49 0.06
CA GLU A 197 35.81 2.90 1.37
C GLU A 197 34.89 1.71 1.62
N VAL A 198 35.47 0.61 2.08
CA VAL A 198 34.69 -0.58 2.50
C VAL A 198 34.25 -0.39 3.95
N THR A 199 32.91 -0.28 4.18
CA THR A 199 32.33 0.02 5.50
C THR A 199 31.70 -1.17 6.18
N GLN A 200 31.34 -2.22 5.42
CA GLN A 200 30.70 -3.47 5.91
C GLN A 200 31.24 -4.67 5.15
#